data_6d936788c51d1b4393beb772e324fe48
#
_entry.id   6d936788c51d1b4393beb772e324fe48
#
_cell.length_a   1.000
_cell.length_b   1.000
_cell.length_c   1.000
_cell.angle_alpha   90.00
_cell.angle_beta   90.00
_cell.angle_gamma   90.00
#
_symmetry.space_group_name_H-M   'P 1'
#
loop_
_entity.id
_entity.type
_entity.pdbx_description
1 polymer ?
#
loop_
_entity_poly.entity_id
_entity_poly.type
_entity_poly.pdbx_seq_one_letter_code
_entity_poly.pdbx_strand_id
1 'polypeptide(L)'
;MIKYHNGHEFDIRYDPLEHKYWLNRGDKLGEDEDLVQIPSVTRIIDSCFPKHLLDWAVKSGADAYLEHWNDQLEVQDRYDLIINAYKKIGEEAANIGSRVHNWLHQYITEAIPEKFESPEGGEKCIDAFLEWEKTRQVKWEESERLVFQAARAIRYAGTADALAEIDGKKFVIDFKTSKKVYKSYYLQVAAYAAALNDELGLDDDNKYQGMILRLDKETGKFQEKAFDITESVPIFWVCIDLKEWNSKRIPSLKYGE
;
A
#
# COMPACT_ATOMS: atom_id res chain seq x y z
N MET A 1 -6.25 -13.11 13.52
CA MET A 1 -7.62 -13.61 13.26
C MET A 1 -8.53 -12.43 13.00
N ILE A 2 -9.36 -12.49 11.96
CA ILE A 2 -10.35 -11.46 11.62
C ILE A 2 -11.74 -12.03 11.90
N LYS A 3 -12.54 -11.28 12.66
CA LYS A 3 -13.91 -11.65 13.01
C LYS A 3 -14.89 -10.67 12.36
N TYR A 4 -15.78 -11.21 11.53
CA TYR A 4 -16.84 -10.45 10.89
C TYR A 4 -18.04 -10.19 11.80
N HIS A 5 -18.78 -9.13 11.55
CA HIS A 5 -20.00 -8.75 12.28
C HIS A 5 -21.06 -9.89 12.33
N ASN A 6 -21.09 -10.75 11.31
CA ASN A 6 -21.98 -11.90 11.21
C ASN A 6 -21.48 -13.15 11.97
N GLY A 7 -20.38 -13.04 12.72
CA GLY A 7 -19.81 -14.12 13.55
C GLY A 7 -18.85 -15.04 12.80
N HIS A 8 -18.61 -14.89 11.51
CA HIS A 8 -17.57 -15.65 10.81
C HIS A 8 -16.19 -15.19 11.25
N GLU A 9 -15.29 -16.15 11.43
CA GLU A 9 -13.89 -15.92 11.80
C GLU A 9 -12.97 -16.47 10.70
N PHE A 10 -11.91 -15.72 10.39
CA PHE A 10 -10.93 -16.09 9.37
C PHE A 10 -9.51 -15.98 9.95
N ASP A 11 -8.73 -17.06 9.81
CA ASP A 11 -7.30 -17.04 10.16
C ASP A 11 -6.52 -16.54 8.95
N ILE A 12 -6.19 -15.26 8.98
CA ILE A 12 -5.39 -14.60 7.94
C ILE A 12 -3.99 -14.37 8.50
N ARG A 13 -2.99 -14.87 7.79
CA ARG A 13 -1.58 -14.71 8.13
C ARG A 13 -0.90 -13.80 7.12
N TYR A 14 -0.08 -12.92 7.63
CA TYR A 14 0.71 -11.99 6.85
C TYR A 14 2.20 -12.30 7.02
N ASP A 15 2.91 -12.45 5.90
CA ASP A 15 4.37 -12.54 5.85
C ASP A 15 4.93 -11.16 5.49
N PRO A 16 5.57 -10.45 6.44
CA PRO A 16 6.10 -9.12 6.21
C PRO A 16 7.33 -9.09 5.30
N LEU A 17 8.08 -10.20 5.17
CA LEU A 17 9.27 -10.29 4.32
C LEU A 17 8.88 -10.43 2.85
N GLU A 18 7.87 -11.23 2.56
CA GLU A 18 7.41 -11.48 1.20
C GLU A 18 6.18 -10.65 0.80
N HIS A 19 5.61 -9.88 1.73
CA HIS A 19 4.35 -9.14 1.56
C HIS A 19 3.23 -10.02 1.00
N LYS A 20 3.10 -11.24 1.57
CA LYS A 20 2.11 -12.23 1.18
C LYS A 20 1.08 -12.45 2.27
N TYR A 21 -0.15 -12.74 1.85
CA TYR A 21 -1.26 -13.08 2.73
C TYR A 21 -1.70 -14.50 2.47
N TRP A 22 -2.04 -15.21 3.55
CA TRP A 22 -2.47 -16.59 3.52
C TRP A 22 -3.77 -16.73 4.31
N LEU A 23 -4.73 -17.44 3.75
CA LEU A 23 -5.95 -17.85 4.42
C LEU A 23 -5.80 -19.31 4.85
N ASN A 24 -5.94 -19.57 6.13
CA ASN A 24 -6.05 -20.92 6.65
C ASN A 24 -7.49 -21.42 6.47
N ARG A 25 -7.67 -22.53 5.78
CA ARG A 25 -8.96 -23.20 5.55
C ARG A 25 -9.15 -24.42 6.45
N GLY A 26 -8.13 -24.81 7.23
CA GLY A 26 -8.18 -25.95 8.12
C GLY A 26 -9.21 -25.76 9.24
N ASP A 27 -9.79 -26.87 9.70
CA ASP A 27 -10.81 -26.91 10.76
C ASP A 27 -10.25 -26.51 12.14
N LYS A 28 -8.93 -26.46 12.28
CA LYS A 28 -8.24 -26.08 13.51
C LYS A 28 -7.43 -24.82 13.34
N LEU A 29 -7.80 -23.80 14.10
CA LEU A 29 -7.09 -22.55 14.19
C LEU A 29 -5.65 -22.78 14.69
N GLY A 30 -4.67 -22.33 13.89
CA GLY A 30 -3.25 -22.38 14.28
C GLY A 30 -2.44 -23.53 13.68
N GLU A 31 -3.05 -24.52 13.02
CA GLU A 31 -2.35 -25.57 12.28
C GLU A 31 -2.13 -25.15 10.81
N ASP A 32 -0.95 -25.48 10.24
CA ASP A 32 -0.56 -25.04 8.87
C ASP A 32 -1.14 -25.94 7.76
N GLU A 33 -2.15 -26.74 8.06
CA GLU A 33 -2.56 -27.86 7.20
C GLU A 33 -3.26 -27.48 5.89
N ASP A 34 -3.81 -26.25 5.75
CA ASP A 34 -4.48 -25.80 4.51
C ASP A 34 -4.34 -24.31 4.26
N LEU A 35 -3.10 -23.85 4.09
CA LEU A 35 -2.81 -22.45 3.77
C LEU A 35 -2.97 -22.18 2.28
N VAL A 36 -3.90 -21.27 1.94
CA VAL A 36 -4.10 -20.80 0.57
C VAL A 36 -3.65 -19.36 0.46
N GLN A 37 -2.72 -19.09 -0.46
CA GLN A 37 -2.30 -17.73 -0.72
C GLN A 37 -3.44 -16.93 -1.34
N ILE A 38 -3.74 -15.75 -0.76
CA ILE A 38 -4.71 -14.80 -1.28
C ILE A 38 -4.01 -13.57 -1.86
N PRO A 39 -4.57 -12.96 -2.93
CA PRO A 39 -3.95 -11.78 -3.52
C PRO A 39 -4.00 -10.59 -2.56
N SER A 40 -2.91 -9.81 -2.52
CA SER A 40 -2.93 -8.52 -1.86
C SER A 40 -3.58 -7.45 -2.75
N VAL A 41 -4.15 -6.42 -2.11
CA VAL A 41 -4.69 -5.24 -2.80
C VAL A 41 -3.69 -4.65 -3.78
N THR A 42 -2.45 -4.45 -3.35
CA THR A 42 -1.38 -3.88 -4.18
C THR A 42 -1.06 -4.73 -5.41
N ARG A 43 -0.98 -6.07 -5.26
CA ARG A 43 -0.77 -6.98 -6.41
C ARG A 43 -1.92 -6.98 -7.41
N ILE A 44 -3.16 -6.78 -6.94
CA ILE A 44 -4.32 -6.62 -7.82
C ILE A 44 -4.17 -5.33 -8.63
N ILE A 45 -3.89 -4.22 -7.98
CA ILE A 45 -3.75 -2.91 -8.61
C ILE A 45 -2.57 -2.90 -9.60
N ASP A 46 -1.41 -3.41 -9.21
CA ASP A 46 -0.21 -3.44 -10.05
C ASP A 46 -0.41 -4.27 -11.34
N SER A 47 -1.33 -5.25 -11.34
CA SER A 47 -1.67 -6.00 -12.55
C SER A 47 -2.46 -5.18 -13.58
N CYS A 48 -3.15 -4.11 -13.16
CA CYS A 48 -3.96 -3.23 -14.00
C CYS A 48 -3.27 -1.88 -14.28
N PHE A 49 -2.45 -1.42 -13.35
CA PHE A 49 -1.75 -0.14 -13.40
C PHE A 49 -0.23 -0.36 -13.27
N PRO A 50 0.41 -0.97 -14.27
CA PRO A 50 1.85 -1.20 -14.20
C PRO A 50 2.60 0.13 -14.13
N LYS A 51 3.63 0.16 -13.28
CA LYS A 51 4.47 1.35 -13.15
C LYS A 51 5.32 1.50 -14.42
N HIS A 52 5.11 2.59 -15.16
CA HIS A 52 5.96 2.95 -16.31
C HIS A 52 7.24 3.58 -15.80
N LEU A 53 8.25 2.76 -15.54
CA LEU A 53 9.53 3.22 -14.99
C LEU A 53 10.63 3.40 -16.05
N LEU A 54 10.34 3.12 -17.33
CA LEU A 54 11.36 3.12 -18.39
C LEU A 54 12.05 4.49 -18.53
N ASP A 55 11.28 5.55 -18.69
CA ASP A 55 11.84 6.91 -18.87
C ASP A 55 12.63 7.34 -17.62
N TRP A 56 12.14 6.98 -16.44
CA TRP A 56 12.83 7.24 -15.20
C TRP A 56 14.12 6.43 -15.07
N ALA A 57 14.10 5.15 -15.45
CA ALA A 57 15.29 4.29 -15.41
C ALA A 57 16.36 4.79 -16.37
N VAL A 58 15.96 5.16 -17.61
CA VAL A 58 16.90 5.72 -18.62
C VAL A 58 17.50 7.02 -18.12
N LYS A 59 16.67 7.92 -17.59
CA LYS A 59 17.16 9.19 -17.04
C LYS A 59 18.10 8.98 -15.88
N SER A 60 17.75 8.12 -14.92
CA SER A 60 18.61 7.82 -13.76
C SER A 60 19.96 7.25 -14.16
N GLY A 61 19.98 6.37 -15.17
CA GLY A 61 21.22 5.84 -15.73
C GLY A 61 22.08 6.91 -16.41
N ALA A 62 21.45 7.81 -17.18
CA ALA A 62 22.14 8.92 -17.81
C ALA A 62 22.70 9.92 -16.79
N ASP A 63 21.93 10.28 -15.78
CA ASP A 63 22.37 11.17 -14.70
C ASP A 63 23.55 10.56 -13.95
N ALA A 64 23.48 9.27 -13.58
CA ALA A 64 24.60 8.56 -12.93
C ALA A 64 25.87 8.50 -13.81
N TYR A 65 25.68 8.29 -15.11
CA TYR A 65 26.79 8.32 -16.06
C TYR A 65 27.48 9.69 -16.09
N LEU A 66 26.71 10.78 -16.16
CA LEU A 66 27.24 12.15 -16.21
C LEU A 66 27.93 12.55 -14.89
N GLU A 67 27.43 12.08 -13.76
CA GLU A 67 27.94 12.42 -12.42
C GLU A 67 29.22 11.63 -12.07
N HIS A 68 29.26 10.34 -12.43
CA HIS A 68 30.29 9.42 -11.97
C HIS A 68 31.21 8.91 -13.08
N TRP A 69 31.09 9.47 -14.31
CA TRP A 69 31.97 9.08 -15.40
C TRP A 69 33.44 9.29 -15.05
N ASN A 70 34.20 8.23 -15.26
CA ASN A 70 35.66 8.25 -15.13
C ASN A 70 36.23 7.40 -16.28
N ASP A 71 37.19 7.96 -17.02
CA ASP A 71 37.85 7.28 -18.15
C ASP A 71 38.63 6.01 -17.71
N GLN A 72 38.94 5.89 -16.40
CA GLN A 72 39.60 4.74 -15.83
C GLN A 72 38.69 3.57 -15.50
N LEU A 73 37.35 3.76 -15.57
CA LEU A 73 36.39 2.69 -15.33
C LEU A 73 36.46 1.64 -16.45
N GLU A 74 36.51 0.38 -16.06
CA GLU A 74 36.35 -0.73 -16.98
C GLU A 74 34.96 -0.71 -17.65
N VAL A 75 34.86 -1.27 -18.84
CA VAL A 75 33.64 -1.26 -19.62
C VAL A 75 32.46 -1.86 -18.84
N GLN A 76 32.69 -2.94 -18.11
CA GLN A 76 31.64 -3.59 -17.31
C GLN A 76 31.14 -2.67 -16.19
N ASP A 77 32.04 -2.00 -15.47
CA ASP A 77 31.67 -1.06 -14.40
C ASP A 77 30.83 0.12 -14.91
N ARG A 78 31.09 0.58 -16.16
CA ARG A 78 30.29 1.61 -16.81
C ARG A 78 28.86 1.14 -17.09
N TYR A 79 28.70 -0.09 -17.58
CA TYR A 79 27.36 -0.69 -17.78
C TYR A 79 26.64 -0.85 -16.44
N ASP A 80 27.32 -1.35 -15.42
CA ASP A 80 26.72 -1.58 -14.10
C ASP A 80 26.30 -0.27 -13.43
N LEU A 81 27.08 0.80 -13.60
CA LEU A 81 26.73 2.14 -13.15
C LEU A 81 25.41 2.62 -13.75
N ILE A 82 25.24 2.47 -15.07
CA ILE A 82 24.05 2.91 -15.79
C ILE A 82 22.84 2.03 -15.44
N ILE A 83 23.00 0.70 -15.51
CA ILE A 83 21.91 -0.26 -15.38
C ILE A 83 21.38 -0.30 -13.95
N ASN A 84 22.22 -0.12 -12.92
CA ASN A 84 21.83 -0.24 -11.54
C ASN A 84 21.44 1.10 -10.88
N ALA A 85 21.69 2.23 -11.54
CA ALA A 85 21.41 3.56 -10.98
C ALA A 85 19.93 3.68 -10.51
N TYR A 86 18.99 3.30 -11.36
CA TYR A 86 17.57 3.41 -11.01
C TYR A 86 17.17 2.48 -9.87
N LYS A 87 17.77 1.29 -9.78
CA LYS A 87 17.51 0.34 -8.69
C LYS A 87 17.95 0.93 -7.36
N LYS A 88 19.18 1.43 -7.29
CA LYS A 88 19.73 2.06 -6.08
C LYS A 88 18.88 3.25 -5.61
N ILE A 89 18.47 4.14 -6.53
CA ILE A 89 17.61 5.28 -6.20
C ILE A 89 16.22 4.79 -5.74
N GLY A 90 15.68 3.73 -6.39
CA GLY A 90 14.39 3.15 -6.02
C GLY A 90 14.42 2.48 -4.65
N GLU A 91 15.46 1.73 -4.34
CA GLU A 91 15.66 1.07 -3.05
C GLU A 91 15.81 2.10 -1.92
N GLU A 92 16.60 3.15 -2.12
CA GLU A 92 16.73 4.22 -1.13
C GLU A 92 15.38 4.94 -0.90
N ALA A 93 14.65 5.23 -1.97
CA ALA A 93 13.33 5.85 -1.84
C ALA A 93 12.33 4.95 -1.10
N ALA A 94 12.38 3.63 -1.32
CA ALA A 94 11.56 2.65 -0.60
C ALA A 94 11.97 2.53 0.87
N ASN A 95 13.28 2.53 1.15
CA ASN A 95 13.81 2.48 2.51
C ASN A 95 13.38 3.70 3.34
N ILE A 96 13.44 4.91 2.75
CA ILE A 96 12.93 6.12 3.40
C ILE A 96 11.42 5.97 3.68
N GLY A 97 10.65 5.51 2.70
CA GLY A 97 9.22 5.26 2.87
C GLY A 97 8.95 4.31 4.04
N SER A 98 9.64 3.17 4.09
CA SER A 98 9.47 2.19 5.17
C SER A 98 9.84 2.75 6.55
N ARG A 99 10.93 3.52 6.64
CA ARG A 99 11.34 4.19 7.90
C ARG A 99 10.27 5.19 8.37
N VAL A 100 9.68 5.97 7.45
CA VAL A 100 8.59 6.91 7.77
C VAL A 100 7.35 6.17 8.25
N HIS A 101 6.93 5.08 7.56
CA HIS A 101 5.77 4.28 7.98
C HIS A 101 5.98 3.65 9.36
N ASN A 102 7.18 3.10 9.62
CA ASN A 102 7.51 2.55 10.94
C ASN A 102 7.43 3.61 12.05
N TRP A 103 7.93 4.82 11.78
CA TRP A 103 7.85 5.92 12.74
C TRP A 103 6.39 6.31 13.01
N LEU A 104 5.57 6.45 11.95
CA LEU A 104 4.14 6.77 12.07
C LEU A 104 3.37 5.68 12.83
N HIS A 105 3.69 4.42 12.57
CA HIS A 105 3.11 3.30 13.32
C HIS A 105 3.42 3.39 14.81
N GLN A 106 4.67 3.61 15.19
CA GLN A 106 5.08 3.78 16.59
C GLN A 106 4.39 5.00 17.22
N TYR A 107 4.35 6.12 16.51
CA TYR A 107 3.69 7.34 16.98
C TYR A 107 2.20 7.11 17.28
N ILE A 108 1.48 6.47 16.37
CA ILE A 108 0.04 6.20 16.50
C ILE A 108 -0.24 5.22 17.63
N THR A 109 0.61 4.21 17.81
CA THR A 109 0.40 3.16 18.82
C THR A 109 0.84 3.57 20.23
N GLU A 110 1.91 4.34 20.35
CA GLU A 110 2.49 4.71 21.64
C GLU A 110 2.15 6.14 22.10
N ALA A 111 1.73 7.02 21.17
CA ALA A 111 1.35 8.41 21.39
C ALA A 111 2.41 9.26 22.15
N ILE A 112 3.71 8.97 21.99
CA ILE A 112 4.81 9.66 22.69
C ILE A 112 5.86 10.13 21.66
N PRO A 113 5.59 11.25 20.95
CA PRO A 113 6.47 11.72 19.86
C PRO A 113 7.89 12.05 20.32
N GLU A 114 8.08 12.49 21.58
CA GLU A 114 9.39 12.91 22.09
C GLU A 114 10.38 11.75 22.26
N LYS A 115 9.92 10.49 22.17
CA LYS A 115 10.77 9.31 22.26
C LYS A 115 11.38 8.88 20.93
N PHE A 116 10.87 9.38 19.81
CA PHE A 116 11.26 8.88 18.53
C PHE A 116 12.13 9.89 17.78
N GLU A 117 13.36 9.50 17.47
CA GLU A 117 14.17 10.24 16.53
C GLU A 117 13.54 10.17 15.14
N SER A 118 13.55 11.31 14.44
CA SER A 118 13.08 11.32 13.04
C SER A 118 13.94 10.39 12.18
N PRO A 119 13.33 9.59 11.31
CA PRO A 119 14.06 8.64 10.49
C PRO A 119 14.95 9.36 9.47
N GLU A 120 16.18 8.87 9.28
CA GLU A 120 17.13 9.40 8.30
C GLU A 120 16.50 9.52 6.91
N GLY A 121 16.54 10.71 6.33
CA GLY A 121 15.94 11.07 5.04
C GLY A 121 14.42 11.20 5.06
N GLY A 122 13.77 10.99 6.20
CA GLY A 122 12.34 11.10 6.42
C GLY A 122 11.92 12.27 7.31
N GLU A 123 12.85 13.06 7.81
CA GLU A 123 12.62 14.15 8.79
C GLU A 123 11.52 15.09 8.30
N LYS A 124 11.61 15.55 7.07
CA LYS A 124 10.61 16.44 6.47
C LYS A 124 9.22 15.82 6.33
N CYS A 125 9.14 14.50 6.18
CA CYS A 125 7.85 13.80 6.18
C CYS A 125 7.21 13.84 7.56
N ILE A 126 8.02 13.65 8.61
CA ILE A 126 7.54 13.71 10.00
C ILE A 126 7.09 15.12 10.36
N ASP A 127 7.87 16.14 10.01
CA ASP A 127 7.49 17.54 10.21
C ASP A 127 6.15 17.85 9.51
N ALA A 128 6.00 17.40 8.26
CA ALA A 128 4.76 17.56 7.50
C ALA A 128 3.57 16.85 8.14
N PHE A 129 3.77 15.66 8.70
CA PHE A 129 2.74 14.91 9.42
C PHE A 129 2.31 15.62 10.69
N LEU A 130 3.26 16.03 11.53
CA LEU A 130 2.99 16.71 12.79
C LEU A 130 2.32 18.10 12.55
N GLU A 131 2.68 18.79 11.47
CA GLU A 131 2.01 20.03 11.08
C GLU A 131 0.56 19.75 10.64
N TRP A 132 0.34 18.71 9.82
CA TRP A 132 -1.01 18.31 9.41
C TRP A 132 -1.88 17.95 10.61
N GLU A 133 -1.37 17.14 11.53
CA GLU A 133 -2.13 16.67 12.70
C GLU A 133 -2.59 17.84 13.60
N LYS A 134 -1.74 18.88 13.78
CA LYS A 134 -2.11 20.09 14.52
C LYS A 134 -3.30 20.84 13.92
N THR A 135 -3.59 20.65 12.65
CA THR A 135 -4.71 21.32 11.94
C THR A 135 -6.01 20.56 12.01
N ARG A 136 -6.05 19.38 12.64
CA ARG A 136 -7.18 18.46 12.67
C ARG A 136 -7.46 17.98 14.09
N GLN A 137 -8.73 17.57 14.33
CA GLN A 137 -9.08 16.83 15.54
C GLN A 137 -8.97 15.33 15.20
N VAL A 138 -7.78 14.77 15.37
CA VAL A 138 -7.47 13.39 15.05
C VAL A 138 -7.60 12.52 16.31
N LYS A 139 -8.40 11.46 16.18
CA LYS A 139 -8.46 10.40 17.17
C LYS A 139 -8.03 9.11 16.46
N TRP A 140 -6.80 8.70 16.72
CA TRP A 140 -6.26 7.45 16.20
C TRP A 140 -6.98 6.25 16.80
N GLU A 141 -7.31 5.25 15.98
CA GLU A 141 -8.01 4.03 16.40
C GLU A 141 -7.08 2.82 16.30
N GLU A 142 -6.50 2.58 15.14
CA GLU A 142 -5.58 1.46 14.90
C GLU A 142 -4.47 1.89 13.91
N SER A 143 -3.33 1.18 13.95
CA SER A 143 -2.25 1.30 12.95
C SER A 143 -1.85 -0.08 12.46
N GLU A 144 -1.43 -0.18 11.19
CA GLU A 144 -1.10 -1.45 10.52
C GLU A 144 -2.26 -2.45 10.59
N ARG A 145 -3.48 -1.97 10.32
CA ARG A 145 -4.69 -2.79 10.39
C ARG A 145 -4.76 -3.79 9.23
N LEU A 146 -4.69 -5.08 9.55
CA LEU A 146 -4.95 -6.14 8.59
C LEU A 146 -6.44 -6.15 8.21
N VAL A 147 -6.74 -6.07 6.92
CA VAL A 147 -8.09 -6.13 6.35
C VAL A 147 -8.21 -7.31 5.40
N PHE A 148 -9.40 -7.93 5.37
CA PHE A 148 -9.67 -9.09 4.54
C PHE A 148 -11.10 -9.03 3.98
N GLN A 149 -11.26 -9.17 2.66
CA GLN A 149 -12.55 -9.24 2.02
C GLN A 149 -12.98 -10.68 1.83
N ALA A 150 -14.02 -11.10 2.55
CA ALA A 150 -14.56 -12.45 2.53
C ALA A 150 -15.81 -12.61 1.66
N ALA A 151 -16.61 -11.56 1.49
CA ALA A 151 -17.96 -11.63 0.92
C ALA A 151 -18.00 -11.85 -0.59
N ARG A 152 -16.86 -11.79 -1.29
CA ARG A 152 -16.79 -11.97 -2.74
C ARG A 152 -16.17 -13.30 -3.14
N ALA A 153 -16.44 -13.74 -4.38
CA ALA A 153 -15.88 -14.96 -4.95
C ALA A 153 -14.34 -14.92 -4.97
N ILE A 154 -13.76 -13.76 -5.26
CA ILE A 154 -12.32 -13.53 -5.15
C ILE A 154 -12.06 -12.74 -3.88
N ARG A 155 -11.43 -13.42 -2.92
CA ARG A 155 -10.99 -12.84 -1.65
C ARG A 155 -9.68 -12.11 -1.84
N TYR A 156 -9.48 -11.05 -1.06
CA TYR A 156 -8.20 -10.34 -1.02
C TYR A 156 -7.91 -9.87 0.40
N ALA A 157 -6.65 -9.56 0.66
CA ALA A 157 -6.22 -8.98 1.93
C ALA A 157 -5.30 -7.78 1.70
N GLY A 158 -5.10 -7.01 2.75
CA GLY A 158 -4.17 -5.91 2.79
C GLY A 158 -3.93 -5.43 4.20
N THR A 159 -3.02 -4.48 4.35
CA THR A 159 -2.75 -3.78 5.60
C THR A 159 -2.95 -2.30 5.36
N ALA A 160 -3.88 -1.70 6.11
CA ALA A 160 -4.12 -0.26 6.11
C ALA A 160 -3.16 0.41 7.08
N ASP A 161 -2.51 1.50 6.67
CA ASP A 161 -1.49 2.15 7.49
C ASP A 161 -2.06 2.68 8.81
N ALA A 162 -3.26 3.30 8.77
CA ALA A 162 -3.94 3.76 9.97
C ALA A 162 -5.46 3.84 9.81
N LEU A 163 -6.15 3.74 10.94
CA LEU A 163 -7.57 4.07 11.11
C LEU A 163 -7.68 5.24 12.07
N ALA A 164 -8.52 6.22 11.73
CA ALA A 164 -8.77 7.35 12.61
C ALA A 164 -10.18 7.94 12.42
N GLU A 165 -10.69 8.56 13.49
CA GLU A 165 -11.76 9.53 13.41
C GLU A 165 -11.14 10.92 13.32
N ILE A 166 -11.49 11.67 12.27
CA ILE A 166 -10.98 13.02 12.00
C ILE A 166 -12.16 13.95 11.79
N ASP A 167 -12.24 14.98 12.62
CA ASP A 167 -13.33 15.97 12.58
C ASP A 167 -14.72 15.28 12.59
N GLY A 168 -14.86 14.18 13.35
CA GLY A 168 -16.09 13.40 13.50
C GLY A 168 -16.42 12.43 12.35
N LYS A 169 -15.49 12.18 11.42
CA LYS A 169 -15.63 11.21 10.33
C LYS A 169 -14.56 10.13 10.41
N LYS A 170 -14.92 8.89 10.05
CA LYS A 170 -14.01 7.75 10.06
C LYS A 170 -13.27 7.61 8.75
N PHE A 171 -11.95 7.40 8.84
CA PHE A 171 -11.07 7.23 7.67
C PHE A 171 -10.16 6.03 7.80
N VAL A 172 -10.03 5.31 6.69
CA VAL A 172 -8.86 4.49 6.41
C VAL A 172 -7.82 5.40 5.76
N ILE A 173 -6.64 5.48 6.37
CA ILE A 173 -5.57 6.38 5.94
C ILE A 173 -4.43 5.57 5.35
N ASP A 174 -3.87 6.09 4.26
CA ASP A 174 -2.68 5.56 3.62
C ASP A 174 -1.65 6.70 3.47
N PHE A 175 -0.49 6.50 4.08
CA PHE A 175 0.61 7.47 4.05
C PHE A 175 1.46 7.28 2.80
N LYS A 176 1.85 8.37 2.17
CA LYS A 176 2.67 8.33 0.95
C LYS A 176 3.81 9.34 1.00
N THR A 177 5.03 8.88 0.73
CA THR A 177 6.22 9.73 0.60
C THR A 177 6.60 10.00 -0.86
N SER A 178 5.70 9.67 -1.80
CA SER A 178 5.87 9.83 -3.24
C SER A 178 5.80 11.28 -3.71
N LYS A 179 6.35 11.58 -4.88
CA LYS A 179 6.35 12.94 -5.47
C LYS A 179 4.95 13.50 -5.76
N LYS A 180 3.96 12.64 -5.99
CA LYS A 180 2.56 13.03 -6.27
C LYS A 180 1.59 11.93 -5.83
N VAL A 181 0.31 12.29 -5.69
CA VAL A 181 -0.77 11.33 -5.48
C VAL A 181 -1.15 10.71 -6.82
N TYR A 182 -1.15 9.37 -6.88
CA TYR A 182 -1.52 8.59 -8.06
C TYR A 182 -2.94 8.03 -7.91
N LYS A 183 -3.64 7.81 -9.04
CA LYS A 183 -5.00 7.25 -9.04
C LYS A 183 -5.06 5.84 -8.40
N SER A 184 -4.00 5.06 -8.53
CA SER A 184 -3.88 3.74 -7.89
C SER A 184 -3.97 3.79 -6.36
N TYR A 185 -3.58 4.89 -5.71
CA TYR A 185 -3.69 5.05 -4.27
C TYR A 185 -5.16 5.15 -3.80
N TYR A 186 -6.01 5.83 -4.59
CA TYR A 186 -7.45 5.86 -4.30
C TYR A 186 -8.08 4.46 -4.33
N LEU A 187 -7.66 3.61 -5.28
CA LEU A 187 -8.13 2.23 -5.37
C LEU A 187 -7.63 1.39 -4.20
N GLN A 188 -6.39 1.60 -3.77
CA GLN A 188 -5.80 0.91 -2.62
C GLN A 188 -6.58 1.20 -1.34
N VAL A 189 -6.76 2.47 -1.03
CA VAL A 189 -7.48 2.90 0.18
C VAL A 189 -8.95 2.50 0.13
N ALA A 190 -9.60 2.65 -1.04
CA ALA A 190 -11.00 2.23 -1.21
C ALA A 190 -11.19 0.72 -0.99
N ALA A 191 -10.24 -0.10 -1.45
CA ALA A 191 -10.28 -1.54 -1.22
C ALA A 191 -10.14 -1.88 0.27
N TYR A 192 -9.24 -1.20 0.99
CA TYR A 192 -9.09 -1.39 2.43
C TYR A 192 -10.35 -0.98 3.20
N ALA A 193 -10.89 0.21 2.90
CA ALA A 193 -12.09 0.71 3.54
C ALA A 193 -13.32 -0.18 3.23
N ALA A 194 -13.46 -0.66 2.00
CA ALA A 194 -14.55 -1.57 1.63
C ALA A 194 -14.47 -2.89 2.40
N ALA A 195 -13.27 -3.49 2.54
CA ALA A 195 -13.08 -4.71 3.30
C ALA A 195 -13.39 -4.52 4.79
N LEU A 196 -12.94 -3.41 5.37
CA LEU A 196 -13.18 -3.07 6.77
C LEU A 196 -14.66 -2.80 7.06
N ASN A 197 -15.34 -2.03 6.21
CA ASN A 197 -16.76 -1.73 6.35
C ASN A 197 -17.61 -3.00 6.28
N ASP A 198 -17.26 -3.93 5.38
CA ASP A 198 -17.90 -5.23 5.25
C ASP A 198 -17.62 -6.13 6.47
N GLU A 199 -16.38 -6.17 6.97
CA GLU A 199 -16.00 -6.89 8.18
C GLU A 199 -16.83 -6.44 9.39
N LEU A 200 -16.96 -5.12 9.56
CA LEU A 200 -17.64 -4.51 10.70
C LEU A 200 -19.15 -4.38 10.51
N GLY A 201 -19.68 -4.62 9.31
CA GLY A 201 -21.11 -4.49 8.99
C GLY A 201 -21.63 -3.05 9.11
N LEU A 202 -20.81 -2.08 8.70
CA LEU A 202 -21.15 -0.66 8.86
C LEU A 202 -22.10 -0.19 7.76
N ASP A 203 -23.05 0.63 8.16
CA ASP A 203 -23.97 1.33 7.29
C ASP A 203 -23.34 2.58 6.66
N ASP A 204 -24.09 3.23 5.77
CA ASP A 204 -23.60 4.40 5.02
C ASP A 204 -23.25 5.60 5.90
N ASP A 205 -23.88 5.75 7.06
CA ASP A 205 -23.66 6.88 7.97
C ASP A 205 -22.41 6.69 8.84
N ASN A 206 -22.01 5.43 9.09
CA ASN A 206 -20.94 5.07 10.00
C ASN A 206 -19.70 4.47 9.32
N LYS A 207 -19.71 4.33 7.98
CA LYS A 207 -18.64 3.69 7.22
C LYS A 207 -17.35 4.51 7.22
N TYR A 208 -16.23 3.79 7.16
CA TYR A 208 -14.93 4.40 6.88
C TYR A 208 -14.88 4.90 5.43
N GLN A 209 -14.39 6.11 5.28
CA GLN A 209 -14.05 6.74 4.01
C GLN A 209 -12.55 6.59 3.72
N GLY A 210 -12.10 7.03 2.55
CA GLY A 210 -10.68 6.98 2.20
C GLY A 210 -9.96 8.30 2.47
N MET A 211 -8.72 8.21 2.95
CA MET A 211 -7.81 9.33 3.02
C MET A 211 -6.41 8.94 2.55
N ILE A 212 -5.84 9.73 1.65
CA ILE A 212 -4.43 9.66 1.28
C ILE A 212 -3.74 10.87 1.89
N LEU A 213 -2.76 10.64 2.74
CA LEU A 213 -1.92 11.69 3.30
C LEU A 213 -0.51 11.58 2.71
N ARG A 214 -0.23 12.43 1.72
CA ARG A 214 1.08 12.52 1.12
C ARG A 214 1.97 13.47 1.90
N LEU A 215 3.11 12.97 2.33
CA LEU A 215 4.13 13.65 3.10
C LEU A 215 5.37 13.82 2.20
N ASP A 216 5.63 15.04 1.75
CA ASP A 216 6.67 15.31 0.77
C ASP A 216 8.06 15.34 1.42
N LYS A 217 8.88 14.36 1.12
CA LYS A 217 10.23 14.23 1.67
C LYS A 217 11.22 15.29 1.19
N GLU A 218 10.93 16.00 0.10
CA GLU A 218 11.80 17.04 -0.45
C GLU A 218 11.43 18.42 0.12
N THR A 219 10.13 18.71 0.21
CA THR A 219 9.63 20.05 0.57
C THR A 219 9.10 20.18 2.01
N GLY A 220 8.83 19.05 2.68
CA GLY A 220 8.22 19.06 4.02
C GLY A 220 6.76 19.53 4.02
N LYS A 221 6.08 19.46 2.87
CA LYS A 221 4.67 19.81 2.76
C LYS A 221 3.81 18.58 2.77
N PHE A 222 2.63 18.67 3.35
CA PHE A 222 1.61 17.64 3.26
C PHE A 222 0.59 17.92 2.15
N GLN A 223 -0.03 16.86 1.65
CA GLN A 223 -1.19 16.93 0.76
C GLN A 223 -2.22 15.90 1.22
N GLU A 224 -3.33 16.37 1.76
CA GLU A 224 -4.46 15.55 2.17
C GLU A 224 -5.43 15.36 1.00
N LYS A 225 -5.92 14.14 0.84
CA LYS A 225 -6.99 13.75 -0.09
C LYS A 225 -7.97 12.85 0.63
N ALA A 226 -8.98 13.44 1.27
CA ALA A 226 -10.13 12.72 1.78
C ALA A 226 -11.15 12.52 0.65
N PHE A 227 -11.76 11.34 0.56
CA PHE A 227 -12.68 11.00 -0.53
C PHE A 227 -13.68 9.92 -0.13
N ASP A 228 -14.87 9.97 -0.75
CA ASP A 228 -15.85 8.90 -0.70
C ASP A 228 -15.37 7.72 -1.55
N ILE A 229 -15.37 6.53 -0.97
CA ILE A 229 -14.88 5.32 -1.64
C ILE A 229 -15.82 4.79 -2.73
N THR A 230 -17.06 5.30 -2.80
CA THR A 230 -18.15 4.77 -3.64
C THR A 230 -17.78 4.71 -5.12
N GLU A 231 -17.03 5.68 -5.64
CA GLU A 231 -16.60 5.69 -7.04
C GLU A 231 -15.40 4.77 -7.29
N SER A 232 -14.51 4.62 -6.29
CA SER A 232 -13.25 3.87 -6.45
C SER A 232 -13.43 2.36 -6.27
N VAL A 233 -14.35 1.94 -5.41
CA VAL A 233 -14.61 0.52 -5.12
C VAL A 233 -15.04 -0.27 -6.38
N PRO A 234 -15.97 0.18 -7.23
CA PRO A 234 -16.32 -0.54 -8.46
C PRO A 234 -15.13 -0.69 -9.41
N ILE A 235 -14.25 0.31 -9.51
CA ILE A 235 -13.06 0.25 -10.36
C ILE A 235 -12.06 -0.79 -9.82
N PHE A 236 -11.91 -0.87 -8.50
CA PHE A 236 -11.08 -1.92 -7.90
C PHE A 236 -11.64 -3.32 -8.19
N TRP A 237 -12.97 -3.51 -8.20
CA TRP A 237 -13.58 -4.79 -8.59
C TRP A 237 -13.26 -5.17 -10.03
N VAL A 238 -13.27 -4.20 -10.96
CA VAL A 238 -12.82 -4.44 -12.34
C VAL A 238 -11.36 -4.90 -12.39
N CYS A 239 -10.49 -4.36 -11.54
CA CYS A 239 -9.10 -4.82 -11.46
C CYS A 239 -9.00 -6.29 -11.00
N ILE A 240 -9.84 -6.72 -10.07
CA ILE A 240 -9.93 -8.12 -9.65
C ILE A 240 -10.33 -9.01 -10.84
N ASP A 241 -11.40 -8.62 -11.55
CA ASP A 241 -11.91 -9.39 -12.69
C ASP A 241 -10.87 -9.49 -13.81
N LEU A 242 -10.16 -8.40 -14.12
CA LEU A 242 -9.07 -8.38 -15.09
C LEU A 242 -7.90 -9.27 -14.67
N LYS A 243 -7.51 -9.23 -13.40
CA LYS A 243 -6.46 -10.10 -12.87
C LYS A 243 -6.84 -11.56 -12.99
N GLU A 244 -8.09 -11.91 -12.67
CA GLU A 244 -8.59 -13.27 -12.82
C GLU A 244 -8.60 -13.70 -14.29
N TRP A 245 -9.11 -12.84 -15.17
CA TRP A 245 -9.13 -13.11 -16.61
C TRP A 245 -7.74 -13.35 -17.18
N ASN A 246 -6.76 -12.53 -16.81
CA ASN A 246 -5.36 -12.67 -17.22
C ASN A 246 -4.71 -13.97 -16.72
N SER A 247 -5.20 -14.55 -15.63
CA SER A 247 -4.70 -15.83 -15.11
C SER A 247 -5.28 -17.05 -15.81
N LYS A 248 -6.39 -16.89 -16.53
CA LYS A 248 -7.09 -17.98 -17.22
C LYS A 248 -6.44 -18.27 -18.57
N ARG A 249 -6.23 -19.58 -18.85
CA ARG A 249 -5.86 -20.01 -20.19
C ARG A 249 -7.08 -19.84 -21.11
N ILE A 250 -6.96 -19.01 -22.14
CA ILE A 250 -7.99 -18.87 -23.18
C ILE A 250 -7.91 -20.11 -24.08
N PRO A 251 -8.99 -20.93 -24.16
CA PRO A 251 -8.99 -22.08 -25.05
C PRO A 251 -8.84 -21.61 -26.51
N SER A 252 -7.92 -22.20 -27.24
CA SER A 252 -7.85 -22.00 -28.69
C SER A 252 -9.11 -22.56 -29.35
N LEU A 253 -9.73 -21.81 -30.25
CA LEU A 253 -10.75 -22.34 -31.14
C LEU A 253 -10.10 -23.41 -32.04
N LYS A 254 -10.59 -24.65 -31.95
CA LYS A 254 -10.29 -25.64 -32.96
C LYS A 254 -11.19 -25.33 -34.16
N TYR A 255 -10.62 -24.72 -35.19
CA TYR A 255 -11.26 -24.68 -36.49
C TYR A 255 -11.28 -26.14 -36.97
N GLY A 256 -12.47 -26.66 -37.28
CA GLY A 256 -12.63 -28.00 -37.74
C GLY A 256 -11.74 -28.27 -38.95
N GLU A 257 -11.12 -29.46 -38.96
CA GLU A 257 -10.54 -30.07 -40.12
C GLU A 257 -11.63 -30.37 -41.15
#